data_bc3d8fea16aaa21c7e0d8d8d59b5d775
#
_entry.id   bc3d8fea16aaa21c7e0d8d8d59b5d775
#
_cell.length_a   1.000
_cell.length_b   1.000
_cell.length_c   1.000
_cell.angle_alpha   90.00
_cell.angle_beta   90.00
_cell.angle_gamma   90.00
#
_symmetry.space_group_name_H-M   'P 1'
#
loop_
_entity.id
_entity.type
_entity.pdbx_description
1 polymer ?
#
loop_
_entity_poly.entity_id
_entity_poly.type
_entity_poly.pdbx_seq_one_letter_code
_entity_poly.pdbx_strand_id
1 'polypeptide(L)'
;NFSALNFPEEHPARDMQDTFFISKNPDIVLHTHTSSVQVRDMEAHRPPIRLVTPGRVFRNEAISARAHCIFHQIEALYIDENVSFADLKQTLTYFAKELFGPDTQIRLRPSYFPFTEPSAEMDVSCTLCHGKGCNVCKGTGWLEILGCGMVDPNVLELNGIDKEKYTGFALGMGIERITMLKYGIKDIRLFFENDIRFLEQFSAAGK
;
A
#
# COMPACT_ATOMS: atom_id res chain seq x y z
N ASN A 1 -15.16 -3.73 -3.93
CA ASN A 1 -13.91 -4.13 -3.28
C ASN A 1 -13.06 -5.07 -4.13
N PHE A 2 -13.67 -5.89 -5.00
CA PHE A 2 -12.97 -6.97 -5.69
C PHE A 2 -13.16 -6.92 -7.20
N SER A 3 -14.39 -7.04 -7.71
CA SER A 3 -14.66 -7.27 -9.14
C SER A 3 -14.13 -6.16 -10.05
N ALA A 4 -14.32 -4.89 -9.70
CA ALA A 4 -13.79 -3.74 -10.44
C ALA A 4 -12.25 -3.58 -10.35
N LEU A 5 -11.59 -4.39 -9.55
CA LEU A 5 -10.14 -4.46 -9.36
C LEU A 5 -9.55 -5.76 -9.94
N ASN A 6 -10.24 -6.39 -10.88
CA ASN A 6 -9.77 -7.59 -11.57
C ASN A 6 -9.52 -8.80 -10.65
N PHE A 7 -10.16 -8.87 -9.46
CA PHE A 7 -10.07 -10.06 -8.62
C PHE A 7 -10.95 -11.17 -9.16
N PRO A 8 -10.42 -12.35 -9.49
CA PRO A 8 -11.21 -13.53 -9.82
C PRO A 8 -12.19 -13.89 -8.70
N GLU A 9 -13.30 -14.56 -9.05
CA GLU A 9 -14.31 -14.95 -8.06
C GLU A 9 -13.73 -15.90 -6.99
N GLU A 10 -12.79 -16.76 -7.38
CA GLU A 10 -12.15 -17.75 -6.52
C GLU A 10 -10.85 -17.26 -5.86
N HIS A 11 -10.55 -15.94 -5.93
CA HIS A 11 -9.32 -15.41 -5.37
C HIS A 11 -9.31 -15.54 -3.84
N PRO A 12 -8.23 -16.08 -3.21
CA PRO A 12 -8.16 -16.31 -1.76
C PRO A 12 -8.46 -15.07 -0.91
N ALA A 13 -8.08 -13.88 -1.36
CA ALA A 13 -8.36 -12.62 -0.65
C ALA A 13 -9.87 -12.32 -0.52
N ARG A 14 -10.73 -13.00 -1.28
CA ARG A 14 -12.21 -12.92 -1.15
C ARG A 14 -12.74 -13.89 -0.08
N ASP A 15 -11.89 -14.76 0.47
CA ASP A 15 -12.29 -15.72 1.48
C ASP A 15 -12.45 -15.04 2.85
N MET A 16 -13.27 -15.65 3.70
CA MET A 16 -13.48 -15.25 5.09
C MET A 16 -12.21 -15.35 5.96
N GLN A 17 -11.20 -16.07 5.48
CA GLN A 17 -9.91 -16.18 6.18
C GLN A 17 -9.15 -14.84 6.16
N ASP A 18 -9.33 -14.04 5.10
CA ASP A 18 -8.63 -12.77 4.93
C ASP A 18 -9.55 -11.55 5.02
N THR A 19 -10.87 -11.72 4.92
CA THR A 19 -11.87 -10.65 4.85
C THR A 19 -12.92 -10.76 5.94
N PHE A 20 -13.19 -9.65 6.63
CA PHE A 20 -14.33 -9.56 7.55
C PHE A 20 -15.62 -9.27 6.80
N PHE A 21 -16.56 -10.21 6.85
CA PHE A 21 -17.91 -10.06 6.32
C PHE A 21 -18.85 -9.55 7.43
N ILE A 22 -19.62 -8.51 7.11
CA ILE A 22 -20.72 -8.02 7.94
C ILE A 22 -21.98 -8.82 7.63
N SER A 23 -22.23 -9.10 6.35
CA SER A 23 -23.30 -9.98 5.90
C SER A 23 -22.93 -10.73 4.65
N LYS A 24 -23.64 -11.84 4.38
CA LYS A 24 -23.66 -12.57 3.10
C LYS A 24 -25.07 -12.48 2.54
N ASN A 25 -25.19 -12.32 1.22
CA ASN A 25 -26.44 -12.14 0.47
C ASN A 25 -27.25 -10.87 0.86
N PRO A 26 -26.85 -9.66 0.41
CA PRO A 26 -25.65 -9.39 -0.39
C PRO A 26 -24.38 -9.41 0.45
N ASP A 27 -23.23 -9.64 -0.18
CA ASP A 27 -21.93 -9.58 0.47
C ASP A 27 -21.59 -8.14 0.85
N ILE A 28 -21.56 -7.89 2.17
CA ILE A 28 -21.09 -6.63 2.74
C ILE A 28 -19.84 -6.93 3.56
N VAL A 29 -18.72 -6.33 3.19
CA VAL A 29 -17.42 -6.54 3.80
C VAL A 29 -16.84 -5.25 4.39
N LEU A 30 -15.98 -5.37 5.39
CA LEU A 30 -15.13 -4.25 5.79
C LEU A 30 -14.08 -3.99 4.71
N HIS A 31 -13.61 -2.76 4.58
CA HIS A 31 -12.58 -2.39 3.61
C HIS A 31 -11.30 -3.19 3.87
N THR A 32 -10.89 -4.03 2.94
CA THR A 32 -9.65 -4.81 2.99
C THR A 32 -8.44 -4.00 2.53
N HIS A 33 -8.70 -2.95 1.74
CA HIS A 33 -7.74 -1.99 1.18
C HIS A 33 -8.48 -0.70 0.81
N THR A 34 -7.75 0.36 0.51
CA THR A 34 -8.33 1.65 0.10
C THR A 34 -8.59 1.76 -1.41
N SER A 35 -8.23 0.75 -2.20
CA SER A 35 -8.40 0.71 -3.66
C SER A 35 -9.85 0.84 -4.13
N SER A 36 -10.84 0.51 -3.28
CA SER A 36 -12.26 0.75 -3.58
C SER A 36 -12.59 2.23 -3.80
N VAL A 37 -11.80 3.14 -3.22
CA VAL A 37 -11.93 4.60 -3.46
C VAL A 37 -11.37 4.95 -4.84
N GLN A 38 -10.27 4.31 -5.27
CA GLN A 38 -9.72 4.48 -6.61
C GLN A 38 -10.74 4.08 -7.69
N VAL A 39 -11.46 2.95 -7.49
CA VAL A 39 -12.54 2.52 -8.38
C VAL A 39 -13.62 3.60 -8.53
N ARG A 40 -14.12 4.12 -7.40
CA ARG A 40 -15.17 5.16 -7.41
C ARG A 40 -14.69 6.45 -8.08
N ASP A 41 -13.41 6.78 -7.94
CA ASP A 41 -12.85 7.97 -8.61
C ASP A 41 -12.75 7.75 -10.13
N MET A 42 -12.29 6.57 -10.56
CA MET A 42 -12.24 6.19 -11.98
C MET A 42 -13.64 6.16 -12.63
N GLU A 43 -14.67 5.75 -11.88
CA GLU A 43 -16.07 5.77 -12.34
C GLU A 43 -16.62 7.20 -12.48
N ALA A 44 -16.20 8.12 -11.58
CA ALA A 44 -16.69 9.49 -11.51
C ALA A 44 -15.92 10.48 -12.39
N HIS A 45 -14.65 10.23 -12.62
CA HIS A 45 -13.75 11.16 -13.30
C HIS A 45 -13.06 10.51 -14.51
N ARG A 46 -12.59 11.37 -15.42
CA ARG A 46 -11.78 10.95 -16.57
C ARG A 46 -10.33 11.35 -16.38
N PRO A 47 -9.38 10.59 -16.97
CA PRO A 47 -7.97 10.98 -16.92
C PRO A 47 -7.73 12.40 -17.49
N PRO A 48 -6.73 13.13 -16.96
CA PRO A 48 -5.73 12.64 -16.02
C PRO A 48 -6.23 12.52 -14.57
N ILE A 49 -5.97 11.38 -13.92
CA ILE A 49 -6.32 11.11 -12.52
C ILE A 49 -5.06 11.13 -11.66
N ARG A 50 -5.08 11.89 -10.58
CA ARG A 50 -4.03 11.94 -9.56
C ARG A 50 -4.69 11.90 -8.20
N LEU A 51 -4.64 10.74 -7.57
CA LEU A 51 -5.40 10.46 -6.38
C LEU A 51 -4.50 9.91 -5.27
N VAL A 52 -4.72 10.34 -4.04
CA VAL A 52 -4.15 9.74 -2.83
C VAL A 52 -5.30 9.41 -1.89
N THR A 53 -5.37 8.16 -1.44
CA THR A 53 -6.49 7.65 -0.64
C THR A 53 -6.02 7.06 0.69
N PRO A 54 -5.95 7.87 1.76
CA PRO A 54 -5.74 7.34 3.09
C PRO A 54 -7.04 6.76 3.65
N GLY A 55 -6.94 5.66 4.40
CA GLY A 55 -8.11 5.07 5.02
C GLY A 55 -7.81 3.95 5.99
N ARG A 56 -8.77 3.65 6.86
CA ARG A 56 -8.72 2.50 7.74
C ARG A 56 -9.13 1.26 6.98
N VAL A 57 -8.37 0.18 7.17
CA VAL A 57 -8.59 -1.11 6.52
C VAL A 57 -8.57 -2.24 7.55
N PHE A 58 -9.15 -3.36 7.17
CA PHE A 58 -9.41 -4.50 8.04
C PHE A 58 -8.99 -5.79 7.34
N ARG A 59 -8.20 -6.61 8.03
CA ARG A 59 -7.81 -7.94 7.56
C ARG A 59 -7.98 -8.94 8.68
N ASN A 60 -8.51 -10.11 8.37
CA ASN A 60 -8.72 -11.17 9.35
C ASN A 60 -7.40 -11.89 9.65
N GLU A 61 -6.46 -11.16 10.23
CA GLU A 61 -5.13 -11.63 10.60
C GLU A 61 -4.98 -11.73 12.12
N ALA A 62 -4.18 -12.69 12.57
CA ALA A 62 -3.82 -12.80 13.98
C ALA A 62 -2.98 -11.60 14.43
N ILE A 63 -3.39 -10.98 15.55
CA ILE A 63 -2.69 -9.83 16.11
C ILE A 63 -1.33 -10.28 16.66
N SER A 64 -0.27 -9.56 16.27
CA SER A 64 1.11 -9.79 16.67
C SER A 64 1.88 -8.47 16.75
N ALA A 65 3.15 -8.53 17.10
CA ALA A 65 4.02 -7.34 17.05
C ALA A 65 4.21 -6.75 15.63
N ARG A 66 3.83 -7.50 14.58
CA ARG A 66 4.05 -7.13 13.17
C ARG A 66 2.78 -7.02 12.34
N ALA A 67 1.65 -7.51 12.84
CA ALA A 67 0.37 -7.54 12.16
C ALA A 67 -0.76 -7.16 13.12
N HIS A 68 -1.75 -6.44 12.62
CA HIS A 68 -2.95 -6.10 13.35
C HIS A 68 -4.16 -6.23 12.42
N CYS A 69 -5.29 -6.69 12.94
CA CYS A 69 -6.51 -6.86 12.15
C CYS A 69 -7.14 -5.53 11.70
N ILE A 70 -6.73 -4.42 12.29
CA ILE A 70 -7.08 -3.05 11.92
C ILE A 70 -5.77 -2.30 11.69
N PHE A 71 -5.66 -1.57 10.59
CA PHE A 71 -4.53 -0.68 10.33
C PHE A 71 -4.94 0.42 9.35
N HIS A 72 -4.05 1.36 9.08
CA HIS A 72 -4.29 2.43 8.12
C HIS A 72 -3.42 2.22 6.89
N GLN A 73 -4.04 2.38 5.73
CA GLN A 73 -3.37 2.29 4.44
C GLN A 73 -3.46 3.64 3.73
N ILE A 74 -2.44 3.97 2.99
CA ILE A 74 -2.45 5.06 2.03
C ILE A 74 -2.11 4.47 0.66
N GLU A 75 -2.94 4.75 -0.32
CA GLU A 75 -2.70 4.36 -1.71
C GLU A 75 -2.63 5.59 -2.58
N ALA A 76 -1.85 5.52 -3.65
CA ALA A 76 -1.83 6.53 -4.70
C ALA A 76 -2.10 5.88 -6.05
N LEU A 77 -2.84 6.62 -6.90
CA LEU A 77 -3.16 6.26 -8.27
C LEU A 77 -2.81 7.44 -9.18
N TYR A 78 -2.09 7.15 -10.26
CA TYR A 78 -1.84 8.09 -11.33
C TYR A 78 -2.18 7.46 -12.68
N ILE A 79 -3.09 8.06 -13.42
CA ILE A 79 -3.51 7.64 -14.77
C ILE A 79 -3.42 8.84 -15.69
N ASP A 80 -2.69 8.70 -16.79
CA ASP A 80 -2.55 9.73 -17.84
C ASP A 80 -2.14 9.06 -19.17
N GLU A 81 -1.94 9.84 -20.22
CA GLU A 81 -1.36 9.33 -21.47
C GLU A 81 0.16 9.03 -21.27
N ASN A 82 0.63 7.92 -21.83
CA ASN A 82 2.05 7.52 -21.85
C ASN A 82 2.74 7.37 -20.48
N VAL A 83 2.00 7.08 -19.41
CA VAL A 83 2.59 6.79 -18.09
C VAL A 83 3.34 5.46 -18.16
N SER A 84 4.57 5.43 -17.64
CA SER A 84 5.47 4.29 -17.74
C SER A 84 5.92 3.75 -16.37
N PHE A 85 6.48 2.55 -16.36
CA PHE A 85 7.11 1.99 -15.15
C PHE A 85 8.33 2.82 -14.68
N ALA A 86 8.95 3.57 -15.59
CA ALA A 86 10.02 4.50 -15.24
C ALA A 86 9.49 5.67 -14.39
N ASP A 87 8.30 6.19 -14.71
CA ASP A 87 7.63 7.24 -13.92
C ASP A 87 7.27 6.74 -12.51
N LEU A 88 6.75 5.51 -12.41
CA LEU A 88 6.53 4.86 -11.12
C LEU A 88 7.83 4.78 -10.32
N LYS A 89 8.91 4.25 -10.92
CA LYS A 89 10.20 4.10 -10.24
C LYS A 89 10.77 5.45 -9.79
N GLN A 90 10.64 6.49 -10.59
CA GLN A 90 11.09 7.84 -10.25
C GLN A 90 10.30 8.40 -9.06
N THR A 91 8.97 8.25 -9.09
CA THR A 91 8.07 8.67 -7.99
C THR A 91 8.43 7.96 -6.69
N LEU A 92 8.64 6.65 -6.73
CA LEU A 92 9.03 5.84 -5.58
C LEU A 92 10.41 6.23 -5.04
N THR A 93 11.35 6.52 -5.92
CA THR A 93 12.70 6.97 -5.53
C THR A 93 12.65 8.31 -4.82
N TYR A 94 11.87 9.26 -5.36
CA TYR A 94 11.67 10.56 -4.75
C TYR A 94 11.01 10.42 -3.37
N PHE A 95 9.91 9.67 -3.29
CA PHE A 95 9.21 9.39 -2.03
C PHE A 95 10.14 8.80 -0.96
N ALA A 96 10.94 7.79 -1.32
CA ALA A 96 11.83 7.15 -0.36
C ALA A 96 12.89 8.10 0.18
N LYS A 97 13.47 8.94 -0.68
CA LYS A 97 14.48 9.94 -0.29
C LYS A 97 13.91 11.04 0.59
N GLU A 98 12.71 11.55 0.29
CA GLU A 98 12.04 12.56 1.10
C GLU A 98 11.66 12.01 2.49
N LEU A 99 11.25 10.77 2.57
CA LEU A 99 10.78 10.18 3.83
C LEU A 99 11.89 9.68 4.74
N PHE A 100 12.92 9.04 4.16
CA PHE A 100 13.99 8.33 4.89
C PHE A 100 15.38 8.94 4.73
N GLY A 101 15.50 9.98 3.92
CA GLY A 101 16.74 10.71 3.69
C GLY A 101 17.38 10.46 2.32
N PRO A 102 18.28 11.38 1.89
CA PRO A 102 18.78 11.43 0.50
C PRO A 102 19.61 10.21 0.08
N ASP A 103 20.23 9.52 1.03
CA ASP A 103 21.06 8.34 0.78
C ASP A 103 20.27 7.03 0.65
N THR A 104 18.94 7.10 0.85
CA THR A 104 18.06 5.94 0.76
C THR A 104 18.05 5.35 -0.64
N GLN A 105 18.34 4.07 -0.74
CA GLN A 105 18.25 3.30 -1.97
C GLN A 105 16.95 2.50 -1.99
N ILE A 106 16.40 2.32 -3.18
CA ILE A 106 15.23 1.47 -3.39
C ILE A 106 15.62 0.23 -4.20
N ARG A 107 14.85 -0.85 -3.96
CA ARG A 107 14.88 -2.08 -4.75
C ARG A 107 13.45 -2.50 -5.04
N LEU A 108 13.15 -2.77 -6.31
CA LEU A 108 11.89 -3.33 -6.74
C LEU A 108 12.07 -4.85 -6.93
N ARG A 109 11.22 -5.64 -6.30
CA ARG A 109 11.15 -7.09 -6.46
C ARG A 109 9.88 -7.45 -7.21
N PRO A 110 9.91 -8.31 -8.24
CA PRO A 110 8.69 -8.78 -8.89
C PRO A 110 7.70 -9.36 -7.86
N SER A 111 6.43 -9.05 -8.02
CA SER A 111 5.33 -9.53 -7.20
C SER A 111 4.09 -9.72 -8.07
N TYR A 112 2.99 -10.15 -7.47
CA TYR A 112 1.71 -10.29 -8.15
C TYR A 112 0.60 -9.64 -7.35
N PHE A 113 -0.16 -8.75 -8.02
CA PHE A 113 -1.42 -8.22 -7.52
C PHE A 113 -2.46 -8.27 -8.66
N PRO A 114 -3.72 -8.65 -8.41
CA PRO A 114 -4.73 -8.78 -9.47
C PRO A 114 -4.99 -7.51 -10.27
N PHE A 115 -4.71 -6.36 -9.67
CA PHE A 115 -5.03 -5.03 -10.20
C PHE A 115 -3.84 -4.30 -10.83
N THR A 116 -2.65 -4.93 -10.85
CA THR A 116 -1.44 -4.34 -11.48
C THR A 116 -0.66 -5.37 -12.28
N GLU A 117 -0.12 -4.94 -13.44
CA GLU A 117 0.77 -5.74 -14.30
C GLU A 117 1.70 -4.80 -15.11
N PRO A 118 3.04 -4.84 -14.94
CA PRO A 118 3.77 -5.63 -13.96
C PRO A 118 3.59 -5.11 -12.53
N SER A 119 3.67 -6.04 -11.57
CA SER A 119 3.59 -5.74 -10.15
C SER A 119 4.96 -5.86 -9.48
N ALA A 120 5.18 -5.09 -8.44
CA ALA A 120 6.40 -5.15 -7.65
C ALA A 120 6.14 -4.81 -6.17
N GLU A 121 7.00 -5.34 -5.31
CA GLU A 121 7.17 -4.87 -3.94
C GLU A 121 8.41 -3.99 -3.86
N MET A 122 8.31 -2.86 -3.15
CA MET A 122 9.43 -1.96 -2.97
C MET A 122 10.06 -2.15 -1.59
N ASP A 123 11.37 -2.40 -1.61
CA ASP A 123 12.21 -2.36 -0.43
C ASP A 123 13.02 -1.05 -0.41
N VAL A 124 13.30 -0.56 0.79
CA VAL A 124 14.29 0.50 1.03
C VAL A 124 15.51 -0.06 1.74
N SER A 125 16.68 0.55 1.53
CA SER A 125 17.87 0.23 2.31
C SER A 125 17.61 0.46 3.79
N CYS A 126 18.00 -0.48 4.63
CA CYS A 126 17.74 -0.40 6.06
C CYS A 126 18.45 0.82 6.66
N THR A 127 17.69 1.75 7.19
CA THR A 127 18.17 3.02 7.78
C THR A 127 19.01 2.80 9.05
N LEU A 128 18.78 1.70 9.77
CA LEU A 128 19.50 1.39 11.02
C LEU A 128 20.91 0.81 10.80
N CYS A 129 21.07 -0.03 9.78
CA CYS A 129 22.35 -0.69 9.51
C CYS A 129 23.00 -0.22 8.20
N HIS A 130 22.39 0.76 7.52
CA HIS A 130 22.88 1.28 6.25
C HIS A 130 23.21 0.17 5.23
N GLY A 131 22.31 -0.81 5.13
CA GLY A 131 22.44 -1.93 4.20
C GLY A 131 23.37 -3.07 4.63
N LYS A 132 24.05 -2.97 5.79
CA LYS A 132 25.01 -3.99 6.28
C LYS A 132 24.35 -5.26 6.82
N GLY A 133 23.07 -5.21 7.12
CA GLY A 133 22.33 -6.29 7.77
C GLY A 133 22.27 -6.13 9.30
N CYS A 134 21.07 -6.29 9.86
CA CYS A 134 20.82 -6.26 11.31
C CYS A 134 19.58 -7.09 11.66
N ASN A 135 19.27 -7.22 12.94
CA ASN A 135 18.11 -7.99 13.40
C ASN A 135 16.77 -7.44 12.86
N VAL A 136 16.67 -6.12 12.62
CA VAL A 136 15.43 -5.49 12.10
C VAL A 136 15.19 -5.89 10.64
N CYS A 137 16.21 -5.83 9.80
CA CYS A 137 16.15 -6.29 8.41
C CYS A 137 16.48 -7.79 8.25
N LYS A 138 16.60 -8.54 9.34
CA LYS A 138 16.90 -9.98 9.34
C LYS A 138 18.18 -10.32 8.54
N GLY A 139 19.19 -9.47 8.63
CA GLY A 139 20.48 -9.65 7.95
C GLY A 139 20.48 -9.26 6.46
N THR A 140 19.32 -8.92 5.87
CA THR A 140 19.22 -8.65 4.43
C THR A 140 19.73 -7.27 4.01
N GLY A 141 19.75 -6.31 4.92
CA GLY A 141 20.02 -4.90 4.61
C GLY A 141 18.84 -4.14 3.99
N TRP A 142 17.70 -4.80 3.77
CA TRP A 142 16.53 -4.24 3.08
C TRP A 142 15.25 -4.39 3.91
N LEU A 143 14.34 -3.43 3.75
CA LEU A 143 13.06 -3.39 4.44
C LEU A 143 11.94 -3.13 3.43
N GLU A 144 11.03 -4.07 3.28
CA GLU A 144 9.82 -3.91 2.46
C GLU A 144 8.90 -2.86 3.07
N ILE A 145 8.43 -1.92 2.24
CA ILE A 145 7.59 -0.81 2.69
C ILE A 145 6.25 -0.68 1.95
N LEU A 146 6.16 -1.12 0.70
CA LEU A 146 4.94 -0.97 -0.10
C LEU A 146 4.86 -1.96 -1.27
N GLY A 147 3.63 -2.20 -1.74
CA GLY A 147 3.35 -2.80 -3.04
C GLY A 147 3.06 -1.74 -4.09
N CYS A 148 3.41 -2.01 -5.35
CA CYS A 148 3.18 -1.09 -6.47
C CYS A 148 3.11 -1.83 -7.81
N GLY A 149 2.71 -1.14 -8.86
CA GLY A 149 2.71 -1.67 -10.21
C GLY A 149 2.04 -0.75 -11.21
N MET A 150 2.13 -1.12 -12.49
CA MET A 150 1.32 -0.48 -13.51
C MET A 150 -0.13 -0.96 -13.37
N VAL A 151 -1.10 -0.06 -13.53
CA VAL A 151 -2.51 -0.43 -13.48
C VAL A 151 -2.79 -1.44 -14.58
N ASP A 152 -3.41 -2.58 -14.21
CA ASP A 152 -3.77 -3.61 -15.18
C ASP A 152 -4.76 -3.02 -16.22
N PRO A 153 -4.54 -3.23 -17.52
CA PRO A 153 -5.45 -2.74 -18.56
C PRO A 153 -6.91 -3.19 -18.36
N ASN A 154 -7.14 -4.36 -17.78
CA ASN A 154 -8.50 -4.81 -17.47
C ASN A 154 -9.15 -3.95 -16.38
N VAL A 155 -8.38 -3.44 -15.41
CA VAL A 155 -8.90 -2.52 -14.39
C VAL A 155 -9.34 -1.21 -15.04
N LEU A 156 -8.58 -0.67 -15.99
CA LEU A 156 -8.97 0.54 -16.74
C LEU A 156 -10.27 0.29 -17.51
N GLU A 157 -10.36 -0.80 -18.25
CA GLU A 157 -11.55 -1.17 -19.04
C GLU A 157 -12.79 -1.40 -18.17
N LEU A 158 -12.65 -2.14 -17.05
CA LEU A 158 -13.74 -2.39 -16.11
C LEU A 158 -14.31 -1.11 -15.49
N ASN A 159 -13.49 -0.05 -15.42
CA ASN A 159 -13.89 1.26 -14.89
C ASN A 159 -14.17 2.30 -16.00
N GLY A 160 -14.32 1.87 -17.25
CA GLY A 160 -14.71 2.71 -18.38
C GLY A 160 -13.64 3.68 -18.87
N ILE A 161 -12.36 3.37 -18.62
CA ILE A 161 -11.21 4.13 -19.11
C ILE A 161 -10.61 3.41 -20.31
N ASP A 162 -10.34 4.15 -21.39
CA ASP A 162 -9.76 3.62 -22.63
C ASP A 162 -8.30 3.17 -22.39
N LYS A 163 -8.10 1.86 -22.30
CA LYS A 163 -6.79 1.23 -22.06
C LYS A 163 -5.79 1.35 -23.22
N GLU A 164 -6.26 1.67 -24.43
CA GLU A 164 -5.40 1.90 -25.59
C GLU A 164 -4.82 3.33 -25.58
N LYS A 165 -5.47 4.23 -24.88
CA LYS A 165 -5.07 5.64 -24.76
C LYS A 165 -4.32 5.94 -23.45
N TYR A 166 -4.79 5.36 -22.36
CA TYR A 166 -4.31 5.68 -21.02
C TYR A 166 -3.58 4.53 -20.38
N THR A 167 -2.53 4.87 -19.66
CA THR A 167 -1.80 3.98 -18.78
C THR A 167 -1.68 4.61 -17.40
N GLY A 168 -1.29 3.85 -16.40
CA GLY A 168 -1.16 4.41 -15.06
C GLY A 168 -0.36 3.51 -14.14
N PHE A 169 -0.05 4.02 -12.97
CA PHE A 169 0.54 3.23 -11.89
C PHE A 169 -0.22 3.43 -10.58
N ALA A 170 -0.14 2.43 -9.72
CA ALA A 170 -0.64 2.48 -8.36
C ALA A 170 0.41 2.02 -7.37
N LEU A 171 0.31 2.50 -6.15
CA LEU A 171 1.12 2.06 -5.02
C LEU A 171 0.28 2.06 -3.74
N GLY A 172 0.62 1.19 -2.78
CA GLY A 172 -0.09 1.10 -1.51
C GLY A 172 0.83 0.70 -0.37
N MET A 173 0.72 1.41 0.77
CA MET A 173 1.55 1.19 1.94
C MET A 173 0.74 1.26 3.24
N GLY A 174 1.15 0.48 4.24
CA GLY A 174 0.62 0.58 5.61
C GLY A 174 1.27 1.73 6.36
N ILE A 175 0.46 2.67 6.88
CA ILE A 175 0.95 3.86 7.57
C ILE A 175 1.72 3.47 8.84
N GLU A 176 1.20 2.51 9.61
CA GLU A 176 1.87 2.02 10.81
C GLU A 176 3.24 1.43 10.49
N ARG A 177 3.36 0.68 9.38
CA ARG A 177 4.63 0.09 8.95
C ARG A 177 5.68 1.15 8.67
N ILE A 178 5.33 2.19 7.94
CA ILE A 178 6.19 3.32 7.64
C ILE A 178 6.59 4.06 8.92
N THR A 179 5.62 4.31 9.79
CA THR A 179 5.82 4.99 11.08
C THR A 179 6.74 4.19 12.01
N MET A 180 6.54 2.87 12.08
CA MET A 180 7.43 1.97 12.83
C MET A 180 8.88 2.09 12.36
N LEU A 181 9.11 2.11 11.06
CA LEU A 181 10.45 2.23 10.49
C LEU A 181 11.06 3.60 10.73
N LYS A 182 10.27 4.67 10.58
CA LYS A 182 10.74 6.06 10.74
C LYS A 182 11.11 6.39 12.19
N TYR A 183 10.33 5.90 13.15
CA TYR A 183 10.49 6.22 14.57
C TYR A 183 11.08 5.07 15.41
N GLY A 184 11.47 3.96 14.79
CA GLY A 184 12.07 2.82 15.49
C GLY A 184 11.11 2.07 16.42
N ILE A 185 9.80 2.13 16.17
CA ILE A 185 8.78 1.45 16.96
C ILE A 185 8.81 -0.04 16.63
N LYS A 186 8.87 -0.89 17.64
CA LYS A 186 9.11 -2.34 17.47
C LYS A 186 7.84 -3.18 17.44
N ASP A 187 6.70 -2.61 17.85
CA ASP A 187 5.44 -3.33 18.02
C ASP A 187 4.27 -2.49 17.53
N ILE A 188 3.54 -3.00 16.53
CA ILE A 188 2.40 -2.31 15.92
C ILE A 188 1.23 -2.12 16.89
N ARG A 189 1.10 -2.99 17.90
CA ARG A 189 0.01 -2.93 18.89
C ARG A 189 0.02 -1.64 19.69
N LEU A 190 1.20 -1.04 19.89
CA LEU A 190 1.34 0.23 20.60
C LEU A 190 0.52 1.38 20.00
N PHE A 191 0.26 1.35 18.69
CA PHE A 191 -0.59 2.35 18.04
C PHE A 191 -2.07 2.24 18.42
N PHE A 192 -2.50 1.11 18.96
CA PHE A 192 -3.90 0.78 19.23
C PHE A 192 -4.23 0.65 20.72
N GLU A 193 -3.22 0.60 21.58
CA GLU A 193 -3.38 0.46 23.03
C GLU A 193 -3.78 1.76 23.74
N ASN A 194 -3.69 2.90 23.07
CA ASN A 194 -3.98 4.23 23.61
C ASN A 194 -3.20 4.56 24.91
N ASP A 195 -1.98 4.03 25.05
CA ASP A 195 -1.13 4.29 26.20
C ASP A 195 -0.56 5.71 26.09
N ILE A 196 -0.91 6.57 27.06
CA ILE A 196 -0.48 7.98 27.09
C ILE A 196 1.04 8.11 27.12
N ARG A 197 1.76 7.20 27.79
CA ARG A 197 3.23 7.21 27.86
C ARG A 197 3.87 6.97 26.48
N PHE A 198 3.20 6.20 25.64
CA PHE A 198 3.61 6.01 24.25
C PHE A 198 3.32 7.27 23.41
N LEU A 199 2.12 7.83 23.53
CA LEU A 199 1.67 8.98 22.75
C LEU A 199 2.48 10.25 23.07
N GLU A 200 2.82 10.49 24.35
CA GLU A 200 3.61 11.65 24.80
C GLU A 200 5.01 11.71 24.18
N GLN A 201 5.59 10.57 23.79
CA GLN A 201 6.90 10.53 23.12
C GLN A 201 6.90 11.26 21.77
N PHE A 202 5.74 11.45 21.16
CA PHE A 202 5.57 12.06 19.84
C PHE A 202 4.94 13.46 19.88
N SER A 203 4.78 14.06 21.05
CA SER A 203 4.17 15.39 21.23
C SER A 203 4.86 16.51 20.43
N ALA A 204 6.15 16.34 20.09
CA ALA A 204 6.94 17.26 19.29
C ALA A 204 7.02 16.88 17.78
N ALA A 205 6.49 15.73 17.37
CA ALA A 205 6.65 15.24 16.00
C ALA A 205 5.83 16.02 14.95
N GLY A 206 4.98 16.96 15.37
CA GLY A 206 4.16 17.80 14.51
C GLY A 206 4.59 19.29 14.49
N LYS A 207 5.77 19.61 14.99
CA LYS A 207 6.32 20.97 14.97
C LYS A 207 7.41 21.13 13.94
#